data_04c7664818efb147f7c98d01fe948006
#
_entry.id   04c7664818efb147f7c98d01fe948006
#
_cell.length_a   1.000
_cell.length_b   1.000
_cell.length_c   1.000
_cell.angle_alpha   90.00
_cell.angle_beta   90.00
_cell.angle_gamma   90.00
#
_symmetry.space_group_name_H-M   'P 1'
#
loop_
_entity.id
_entity.type
_entity.pdbx_description
1 polymer ?
#
loop_
_entity_poly.entity_id
_entity_poly.type
_entity_poly.pdbx_seq_one_letter_code
_entity_poly.pdbx_strand_id
1 'polypeptide(L)'
;DSVSLEGVGIHTGKDVKLTFHPAKENTGYIFKRVDLDDKPEIEALAKYVVNTQRGTTLEKDGVKLKTTEHVLAALVGLEIDNILIEINAEEPPIMDGSSKFFVDALEKAGLKELSSLRNEYIVKDIISFNDPESGSEITLIPSENYQITTMVDYETKVLGTQNATLTQLSEFKDEFSNARTFSFLHEIEMLLENNLIKGGDLNNAIVYVDKKISDNTMEKLKKAFNKDKVSVKSNGILDNLNLHYQNEAARHKLLDVLGDLALIGKRIKGKVIAKKPGHFINTQFAKKVSGIIEKEERLNMKKQEYDEKAIMDAEQIMNILPHRPPFLFIDKILKISDNAITGLKYVSPDEPYFKGHFPGRPVMPGVLQIEAMAQVGGVLVLSTFPDPENYLTFFGRIENAKFKRPVEPGDTLIFELELLSPIRRGISHMIARAYVDGELTTEAEMKAKIVKK
;
A
#
# COMPACT_ATOMS: atom_id res chain seq x y z
N ASP A 1 -8.75 27.87 -7.00
CA ASP A 1 -10.04 28.28 -6.44
C ASP A 1 -10.80 27.05 -5.92
N SER A 2 -11.82 27.27 -5.06
CA SER A 2 -12.71 26.18 -4.67
C SER A 2 -13.82 26.01 -5.71
N VAL A 3 -14.32 24.78 -5.86
CA VAL A 3 -15.41 24.45 -6.78
C VAL A 3 -16.36 23.45 -6.14
N SER A 4 -17.66 23.61 -6.39
CA SER A 4 -18.72 22.75 -5.85
C SER A 4 -19.46 22.03 -6.95
N LEU A 5 -19.94 20.82 -6.61
CA LEU A 5 -20.89 20.01 -7.39
C LEU A 5 -22.08 19.67 -6.51
N GLU A 6 -23.25 19.61 -7.11
CA GLU A 6 -24.48 19.19 -6.45
C GLU A 6 -25.12 18.03 -7.23
N GLY A 7 -25.71 17.09 -6.55
CA GLY A 7 -26.37 15.92 -7.12
C GLY A 7 -26.93 15.00 -6.06
N VAL A 8 -27.18 13.74 -6.40
CA VAL A 8 -27.82 12.76 -5.51
C VAL A 8 -26.89 11.58 -5.27
N GLY A 9 -26.81 11.09 -4.02
CA GLY A 9 -26.09 9.87 -3.68
C GLY A 9 -26.82 8.63 -4.20
N ILE A 10 -26.11 7.72 -4.87
CA ILE A 10 -26.72 6.56 -5.55
C ILE A 10 -27.45 5.61 -4.59
N HIS A 11 -26.86 5.35 -3.42
CA HIS A 11 -27.41 4.42 -2.42
C HIS A 11 -28.29 5.10 -1.38
N THR A 12 -28.03 6.37 -1.10
CA THR A 12 -28.75 7.12 -0.07
C THR A 12 -29.98 7.83 -0.60
N GLY A 13 -29.96 8.25 -1.87
CA GLY A 13 -30.99 9.09 -2.48
C GLY A 13 -31.07 10.50 -1.90
N LYS A 14 -30.04 10.92 -1.13
CA LYS A 14 -29.97 12.26 -0.51
C LYS A 14 -29.34 13.26 -1.48
N ASP A 15 -29.81 14.50 -1.41
CA ASP A 15 -29.14 15.62 -2.06
C ASP A 15 -27.78 15.86 -1.43
N VAL A 16 -26.75 15.97 -2.27
CA VAL A 16 -25.36 16.09 -1.86
C VAL A 16 -24.74 17.31 -2.50
N LYS A 17 -24.06 18.09 -1.69
CA LYS A 17 -23.12 19.12 -2.11
C LYS A 17 -21.71 18.69 -1.73
N LEU A 18 -20.86 18.60 -2.72
CA LEU A 18 -19.44 18.28 -2.58
C LEU A 18 -18.63 19.49 -3.05
N THR A 19 -17.67 19.94 -2.23
CA THR A 19 -16.82 21.10 -2.53
C THR A 19 -15.36 20.73 -2.43
N PHE A 20 -14.63 20.95 -3.48
CA PHE A 20 -13.17 20.81 -3.52
C PHE A 20 -12.50 22.10 -3.09
N HIS A 21 -11.57 22.03 -2.13
CA HIS A 21 -10.78 23.14 -1.65
C HIS A 21 -9.29 22.88 -1.85
N PRO A 22 -8.51 23.90 -2.23
CA PRO A 22 -7.05 23.78 -2.22
C PRO A 22 -6.53 23.40 -0.84
N ALA A 23 -5.55 22.52 -0.80
CA ALA A 23 -4.90 22.10 0.44
C ALA A 23 -3.38 22.39 0.39
N LYS A 24 -2.73 22.35 1.57
CA LYS A 24 -1.29 22.52 1.72
C LYS A 24 -0.54 21.29 1.22
N GLU A 25 0.76 21.47 1.04
CA GLU A 25 1.69 20.37 0.77
C GLU A 25 1.57 19.25 1.79
N ASN A 26 1.70 18.01 1.33
CA ASN A 26 1.63 16.79 2.15
C ASN A 26 0.30 16.58 2.92
N THR A 27 -0.78 17.22 2.47
CA THR A 27 -2.13 17.00 3.03
C THR A 27 -2.71 15.66 2.57
N GLY A 28 -2.42 15.23 1.34
CA GLY A 28 -3.10 14.08 0.73
C GLY A 28 -4.58 14.40 0.44
N TYR A 29 -5.42 13.38 0.44
CA TYR A 29 -6.86 13.50 0.20
C TYR A 29 -7.62 13.41 1.53
N ILE A 30 -8.31 14.47 1.89
CA ILE A 30 -9.10 14.55 3.14
C ILE A 30 -10.53 14.84 2.80
N PHE A 31 -11.46 14.00 3.26
CA PHE A 31 -12.89 14.26 3.24
C PHE A 31 -13.32 14.84 4.58
N LYS A 32 -14.18 15.88 4.52
CA LYS A 32 -14.71 16.57 5.70
C LYS A 32 -16.23 16.54 5.68
N ARG A 33 -16.87 15.91 6.67
CA ARG A 33 -18.32 15.80 6.81
C ARG A 33 -18.88 17.07 7.46
N VAL A 34 -19.30 18.03 6.62
CA VAL A 34 -19.77 19.34 7.09
C VAL A 34 -21.21 19.35 7.60
N ASP A 35 -21.94 18.25 7.42
CA ASP A 35 -23.29 18.01 7.95
C ASP A 35 -23.30 17.51 9.41
N LEU A 36 -22.13 17.20 9.98
CA LEU A 36 -21.99 16.75 11.36
C LEU A 36 -21.40 17.86 12.23
N ASP A 37 -21.77 17.91 13.52
CA ASP A 37 -21.47 19.01 14.43
C ASP A 37 -19.94 19.30 14.52
N ASP A 38 -19.11 18.28 14.70
CA ASP A 38 -17.65 18.44 14.84
C ASP A 38 -16.93 18.51 13.50
N LYS A 39 -17.66 18.44 12.38
CA LYS A 39 -17.12 18.42 11.01
C LYS A 39 -15.91 17.48 10.86
N PRO A 40 -16.06 16.19 11.20
CA PRO A 40 -14.97 15.25 11.25
C PRO A 40 -14.30 15.06 9.90
N GLU A 41 -12.99 14.79 9.94
CA GLU A 41 -12.14 14.59 8.78
C GLU A 41 -11.72 13.11 8.67
N ILE A 42 -11.81 12.57 7.45
CA ILE A 42 -11.44 11.20 7.11
C ILE A 42 -10.39 11.27 6.00
N GLU A 43 -9.19 10.83 6.29
CA GLU A 43 -8.15 10.68 5.27
C GLU A 43 -8.52 9.51 4.34
N ALA A 44 -8.36 9.70 3.04
CA ALA A 44 -8.58 8.64 2.05
C ALA A 44 -7.43 7.62 2.07
N LEU A 45 -7.43 6.74 3.06
CA LEU A 45 -6.39 5.72 3.28
C LEU A 45 -7.00 4.33 3.42
N ALA A 46 -6.31 3.32 2.90
CA ALA A 46 -6.78 1.94 2.87
C ALA A 46 -7.10 1.36 4.27
N LYS A 47 -6.43 1.84 5.32
CA LYS A 47 -6.67 1.41 6.71
C LYS A 47 -8.09 1.74 7.21
N TYR A 48 -8.75 2.73 6.62
CA TYR A 48 -10.11 3.13 6.98
C TYR A 48 -11.20 2.42 6.17
N VAL A 49 -10.85 1.53 5.23
CA VAL A 49 -11.84 0.77 4.46
C VAL A 49 -12.50 -0.29 5.34
N VAL A 50 -13.83 -0.19 5.47
CA VAL A 50 -14.65 -1.11 6.29
C VAL A 50 -15.64 -1.94 5.48
N ASN A 51 -16.05 -1.49 4.29
CA ASN A 51 -16.99 -2.19 3.42
C ASN A 51 -16.66 -1.92 1.95
N THR A 52 -16.88 -2.95 1.12
CA THR A 52 -16.60 -2.92 -0.32
C THR A 52 -17.78 -3.44 -1.15
N GLN A 53 -18.96 -3.57 -0.55
CA GLN A 53 -20.17 -3.96 -1.26
C GLN A 53 -20.70 -2.75 -2.05
N ARG A 54 -20.67 -2.86 -3.39
CA ARG A 54 -21.16 -1.86 -4.34
C ARG A 54 -20.46 -0.50 -4.33
N GLY A 55 -19.29 -0.41 -3.74
CA GLY A 55 -18.48 0.80 -3.63
C GLY A 55 -17.60 0.75 -2.40
N THR A 56 -16.61 1.58 -2.36
CA THR A 56 -15.65 1.63 -1.26
C THR A 56 -16.15 2.54 -0.15
N THR A 57 -16.30 1.99 1.05
CA THR A 57 -16.70 2.72 2.26
C THR A 57 -15.53 2.92 3.19
N LEU A 58 -15.25 4.15 3.53
CA LEU A 58 -14.30 4.55 4.57
C LEU A 58 -15.04 4.81 5.87
N GLU A 59 -14.42 4.48 7.00
CA GLU A 59 -14.92 4.80 8.35
C GLU A 59 -13.76 5.19 9.26
N LYS A 60 -13.93 6.33 9.94
CA LYS A 60 -13.03 6.78 10.99
C LYS A 60 -13.87 7.33 12.16
N ASP A 61 -13.59 6.87 13.37
CA ASP A 61 -14.26 7.30 14.60
C ASP A 61 -15.81 7.23 14.52
N GLY A 62 -16.33 6.17 13.85
CA GLY A 62 -17.77 5.95 13.66
C GLY A 62 -18.40 6.77 12.53
N VAL A 63 -17.66 7.64 11.87
CA VAL A 63 -18.12 8.44 10.74
C VAL A 63 -17.82 7.73 9.42
N LYS A 64 -18.88 7.54 8.60
CA LYS A 64 -18.79 6.79 7.33
C LYS A 64 -18.84 7.71 6.12
N LEU A 65 -18.10 7.29 5.09
CA LEU A 65 -18.16 7.87 3.75
C LEU A 65 -18.14 6.73 2.72
N LYS A 66 -19.14 6.70 1.84
CA LYS A 66 -19.39 5.63 0.87
C LYS A 66 -19.01 6.08 -0.55
N THR A 67 -18.78 5.12 -1.45
CA THR A 67 -18.66 5.35 -2.92
C THR A 67 -17.62 6.44 -3.25
N THR A 68 -16.42 6.32 -2.67
CA THR A 68 -15.36 7.34 -2.80
C THR A 68 -14.54 7.20 -4.08
N GLU A 69 -14.58 6.05 -4.73
CA GLU A 69 -13.71 5.62 -5.82
C GLU A 69 -13.76 6.56 -7.04
N HIS A 70 -14.92 7.06 -7.45
CA HIS A 70 -15.03 7.94 -8.63
C HIS A 70 -14.40 9.31 -8.41
N VAL A 71 -14.55 9.86 -7.19
CA VAL A 71 -13.90 11.11 -6.80
C VAL A 71 -12.39 10.92 -6.75
N LEU A 72 -11.93 9.85 -6.09
CA LEU A 72 -10.50 9.54 -5.98
C LEU A 72 -9.85 9.27 -7.34
N ALA A 73 -10.56 8.60 -8.26
CA ALA A 73 -10.10 8.40 -9.62
C ALA A 73 -9.88 9.72 -10.38
N ALA A 74 -10.80 10.68 -10.22
CA ALA A 74 -10.66 12.02 -10.82
C ALA A 74 -9.41 12.73 -10.28
N LEU A 75 -9.16 12.66 -8.96
CA LEU A 75 -7.99 13.29 -8.33
C LEU A 75 -6.68 12.69 -8.83
N VAL A 76 -6.58 11.36 -8.85
CA VAL A 76 -5.38 10.67 -9.34
C VAL A 76 -5.18 10.93 -10.83
N GLY A 77 -6.26 10.85 -11.62
CA GLY A 77 -6.22 11.06 -13.07
C GLY A 77 -5.79 12.47 -13.49
N LEU A 78 -6.13 13.49 -12.68
CA LEU A 78 -5.65 14.86 -12.85
C LEU A 78 -4.33 15.16 -12.12
N GLU A 79 -3.71 14.13 -11.56
CA GLU A 79 -2.44 14.24 -10.84
C GLU A 79 -2.47 15.22 -9.65
N ILE A 80 -3.64 15.39 -9.03
CA ILE A 80 -3.79 16.18 -7.80
C ILE A 80 -3.26 15.36 -6.64
N ASP A 81 -2.40 15.95 -5.81
CA ASP A 81 -1.79 15.26 -4.66
C ASP A 81 -2.37 15.71 -3.32
N ASN A 82 -2.92 16.94 -3.26
CA ASN A 82 -3.36 17.55 -2.00
C ASN A 82 -4.69 18.26 -2.19
N ILE A 83 -5.71 17.85 -1.45
CA ILE A 83 -7.05 18.45 -1.54
C ILE A 83 -7.86 18.20 -0.26
N LEU A 84 -8.67 19.20 0.14
CA LEU A 84 -9.72 19.06 1.13
C LEU A 84 -11.07 18.99 0.41
N ILE A 85 -11.87 17.98 0.73
CA ILE A 85 -13.16 17.68 0.11
C ILE A 85 -14.25 17.81 1.15
N GLU A 86 -14.99 18.92 1.15
CA GLU A 86 -16.14 19.07 2.02
C GLU A 86 -17.36 18.39 1.40
N ILE A 87 -18.10 17.65 2.22
CA ILE A 87 -19.30 16.93 1.81
C ILE A 87 -20.37 17.01 2.91
N ASN A 88 -21.62 17.28 2.53
CA ASN A 88 -22.75 17.40 3.45
C ASN A 88 -23.60 16.12 3.58
N ALA A 89 -23.06 14.98 3.16
CA ALA A 89 -23.70 13.67 3.23
C ALA A 89 -22.69 12.54 3.37
N GLU A 90 -23.17 11.32 3.60
CA GLU A 90 -22.31 10.12 3.73
C GLU A 90 -21.84 9.51 2.40
N GLU A 91 -22.18 10.12 1.26
CA GLU A 91 -21.90 9.59 -0.07
C GLU A 91 -21.74 10.75 -1.07
N PRO A 92 -20.72 10.78 -1.94
CA PRO A 92 -20.61 11.73 -3.04
C PRO A 92 -21.77 11.63 -4.03
N PRO A 93 -22.06 12.70 -4.78
CA PRO A 93 -23.09 12.65 -5.82
C PRO A 93 -22.66 11.71 -6.94
N ILE A 94 -23.55 10.84 -7.39
CA ILE A 94 -23.22 9.83 -8.43
C ILE A 94 -23.04 10.46 -9.82
N MET A 95 -23.63 11.59 -10.07
CA MET A 95 -23.65 12.28 -11.37
C MET A 95 -24.20 11.35 -12.47
N ASP A 96 -23.42 11.12 -13.53
CA ASP A 96 -23.76 10.18 -14.61
C ASP A 96 -23.19 8.76 -14.40
N GLY A 97 -22.62 8.49 -13.22
CA GLY A 97 -21.97 7.22 -12.91
C GLY A 97 -20.51 7.12 -13.37
N SER A 98 -19.92 8.22 -13.77
CA SER A 98 -18.49 8.31 -14.15
C SER A 98 -17.73 9.31 -13.27
N SER A 99 -16.43 9.54 -13.58
CA SER A 99 -15.63 10.61 -12.94
C SER A 99 -15.65 11.93 -13.68
N LYS A 100 -16.33 12.01 -14.82
CA LYS A 100 -16.27 13.14 -15.77
C LYS A 100 -16.59 14.48 -15.12
N PHE A 101 -17.68 14.55 -14.37
CA PHE A 101 -18.13 15.78 -13.73
C PHE A 101 -17.16 16.30 -12.68
N PHE A 102 -16.50 15.41 -11.95
CA PHE A 102 -15.45 15.77 -10.98
C PHE A 102 -14.22 16.31 -11.70
N VAL A 103 -13.80 15.65 -12.78
CA VAL A 103 -12.70 16.12 -13.64
C VAL A 103 -12.98 17.51 -14.18
N ASP A 104 -14.17 17.74 -14.79
CA ASP A 104 -14.54 19.03 -15.39
C ASP A 104 -14.57 20.15 -14.34
N ALA A 105 -15.09 19.87 -13.14
CA ALA A 105 -15.13 20.85 -12.06
C ALA A 105 -13.73 21.22 -11.56
N LEU A 106 -12.86 20.24 -11.37
CA LEU A 106 -11.48 20.45 -10.92
C LEU A 106 -10.65 21.22 -11.95
N GLU A 107 -10.79 20.91 -13.23
CA GLU A 107 -10.12 21.65 -14.30
C GLU A 107 -10.60 23.11 -14.37
N LYS A 108 -11.90 23.33 -14.25
CA LYS A 108 -12.48 24.68 -14.21
C LYS A 108 -11.95 25.50 -13.04
N ALA A 109 -11.72 24.87 -11.89
CA ALA A 109 -11.11 25.51 -10.72
C ALA A 109 -9.64 25.87 -10.92
N GLY A 110 -8.96 25.15 -11.81
CA GLY A 110 -7.54 25.26 -12.08
C GLY A 110 -6.66 24.53 -11.08
N LEU A 111 -5.52 24.04 -11.53
CA LEU A 111 -4.52 23.36 -10.74
C LEU A 111 -3.36 24.31 -10.41
N LYS A 112 -2.71 24.11 -9.28
CA LYS A 112 -1.54 24.87 -8.85
C LYS A 112 -0.44 23.92 -8.43
N GLU A 113 0.75 24.07 -9.01
CA GLU A 113 1.94 23.39 -8.55
C GLU A 113 2.40 23.93 -7.20
N LEU A 114 2.79 23.04 -6.31
CA LEU A 114 3.34 23.33 -4.99
C LEU A 114 4.86 23.14 -5.02
N SER A 115 5.57 23.66 -4.01
CA SER A 115 7.05 23.65 -4.00
C SER A 115 7.63 22.31 -3.56
N SER A 116 6.91 21.52 -2.79
CA SER A 116 7.38 20.21 -2.34
C SER A 116 7.38 19.18 -3.46
N LEU A 117 8.39 18.33 -3.48
CA LEU A 117 8.43 17.17 -4.36
C LEU A 117 7.29 16.21 -4.02
N ARG A 118 6.72 15.60 -5.06
CA ARG A 118 5.68 14.57 -4.92
C ARG A 118 6.22 13.36 -4.15
N ASN A 119 5.44 12.88 -3.21
CA ASN A 119 5.75 11.66 -2.46
C ASN A 119 5.33 10.44 -3.28
N GLU A 120 6.30 9.80 -3.94
CA GLU A 120 6.09 8.64 -4.81
C GLU A 120 6.58 7.35 -4.16
N TYR A 121 5.87 6.27 -4.41
CA TYR A 121 6.35 4.92 -4.15
C TYR A 121 6.87 4.29 -5.45
N ILE A 122 8.18 4.15 -5.54
CA ILE A 122 8.85 3.51 -6.68
C ILE A 122 8.85 2.01 -6.43
N VAL A 123 8.13 1.29 -7.28
CA VAL A 123 8.00 -0.17 -7.20
C VAL A 123 9.31 -0.82 -7.63
N LYS A 124 9.94 -1.59 -6.73
CA LYS A 124 11.20 -2.30 -6.97
C LYS A 124 10.97 -3.79 -7.25
N ASP A 125 10.02 -4.38 -6.54
CA ASP A 125 9.72 -5.81 -6.59
C ASP A 125 8.28 -6.06 -7.06
N ILE A 126 8.01 -7.26 -7.55
CA ILE A 126 6.65 -7.66 -7.93
C ILE A 126 5.83 -7.89 -6.67
N ILE A 127 4.70 -7.18 -6.56
CA ILE A 127 3.73 -7.33 -5.47
C ILE A 127 2.44 -7.87 -6.06
N SER A 128 1.98 -9.04 -5.60
CA SER A 128 0.73 -9.64 -6.08
C SER A 128 -0.22 -9.92 -4.93
N PHE A 129 -1.51 -9.87 -5.22
CA PHE A 129 -2.59 -10.31 -4.34
C PHE A 129 -3.64 -11.01 -5.18
N ASN A 130 -4.08 -12.19 -4.75
CA ASN A 130 -5.09 -12.99 -5.41
C ASN A 130 -6.16 -13.42 -4.42
N ASP A 131 -7.39 -13.47 -4.90
CA ASP A 131 -8.54 -14.03 -4.20
C ASP A 131 -8.96 -15.34 -4.89
N PRO A 132 -8.68 -16.50 -4.28
CA PRO A 132 -9.02 -17.80 -4.88
C PRO A 132 -10.52 -18.03 -5.05
N GLU A 133 -11.37 -17.39 -4.25
CA GLU A 133 -12.83 -17.60 -4.30
C GLU A 133 -13.44 -16.94 -5.53
N SER A 134 -13.06 -15.71 -5.83
CA SER A 134 -13.53 -14.96 -7.00
C SER A 134 -12.69 -15.19 -8.27
N GLY A 135 -11.48 -15.74 -8.13
CA GLY A 135 -10.48 -15.83 -9.20
C GLY A 135 -9.92 -14.47 -9.63
N SER A 136 -10.08 -13.45 -8.76
CA SER A 136 -9.56 -12.11 -8.98
C SER A 136 -8.08 -12.02 -8.63
N GLU A 137 -7.32 -11.22 -9.38
CA GLU A 137 -5.88 -11.05 -9.17
C GLU A 137 -5.45 -9.62 -9.48
N ILE A 138 -4.59 -9.05 -8.63
CA ILE A 138 -3.91 -7.77 -8.89
C ILE A 138 -2.42 -7.97 -8.68
N THR A 139 -1.64 -7.53 -9.67
CA THR A 139 -0.18 -7.55 -9.63
C THR A 139 0.36 -6.15 -9.96
N LEU A 140 1.28 -5.68 -9.15
CA LEU A 140 2.03 -4.45 -9.34
C LEU A 140 3.48 -4.82 -9.68
N ILE A 141 3.98 -4.34 -10.82
CA ILE A 141 5.33 -4.59 -11.32
C ILE A 141 6.10 -3.29 -11.50
N PRO A 142 7.44 -3.31 -11.45
CA PRO A 142 8.28 -2.15 -11.74
C PRO A 142 7.97 -1.54 -13.10
N SER A 143 7.84 -0.20 -13.15
CA SER A 143 7.67 0.58 -14.37
C SER A 143 8.04 2.03 -14.09
N GLU A 144 8.51 2.76 -15.10
CA GLU A 144 8.85 4.17 -14.96
C GLU A 144 7.62 5.09 -14.84
N ASN A 145 6.48 4.66 -15.36
CA ASN A 145 5.22 5.40 -15.30
C ASN A 145 4.16 4.62 -14.54
N TYR A 146 3.16 5.35 -14.00
CA TYR A 146 1.96 4.72 -13.45
C TYR A 146 1.08 4.25 -14.61
N GLN A 147 0.93 2.95 -14.73
CA GLN A 147 0.15 2.29 -15.76
C GLN A 147 -0.86 1.33 -15.11
N ILE A 148 -2.01 1.16 -15.75
CA ILE A 148 -3.02 0.20 -15.30
C ILE A 148 -3.56 -0.57 -16.50
N THR A 149 -3.59 -1.89 -16.40
CA THR A 149 -4.30 -2.77 -17.33
C THR A 149 -5.35 -3.55 -16.57
N THR A 150 -6.60 -3.48 -17.02
CA THR A 150 -7.70 -4.27 -16.46
C THR A 150 -8.22 -5.27 -17.46
N MET A 151 -8.60 -6.46 -16.98
CA MET A 151 -9.32 -7.47 -17.73
C MET A 151 -10.55 -7.90 -16.93
N VAL A 152 -11.72 -7.75 -17.52
CA VAL A 152 -13.01 -8.12 -16.94
C VAL A 152 -13.61 -9.29 -17.70
N ASP A 153 -14.19 -10.23 -16.96
CA ASP A 153 -14.95 -11.35 -17.47
C ASP A 153 -16.01 -11.73 -16.43
N TYR A 154 -17.25 -11.51 -16.77
CA TYR A 154 -18.39 -11.82 -15.92
C TYR A 154 -19.10 -13.11 -16.38
N GLU A 155 -18.48 -13.87 -17.29
CA GLU A 155 -19.02 -15.13 -17.82
C GLU A 155 -20.41 -14.97 -18.47
N THR A 156 -20.71 -13.76 -18.95
CA THR A 156 -21.96 -13.44 -19.65
C THR A 156 -21.70 -13.21 -21.12
N LYS A 157 -22.61 -13.71 -21.98
CA LYS A 157 -22.50 -13.50 -23.44
C LYS A 157 -22.67 -12.04 -23.85
N VAL A 158 -23.37 -11.25 -23.02
CA VAL A 158 -23.69 -9.86 -23.33
C VAL A 158 -22.50 -8.96 -23.15
N LEU A 159 -21.73 -9.13 -22.07
CA LEU A 159 -20.54 -8.33 -21.82
C LEU A 159 -19.29 -8.97 -22.44
N GLY A 160 -19.18 -10.29 -22.38
CA GLY A 160 -17.99 -11.03 -22.80
C GLY A 160 -16.76 -10.70 -21.97
N THR A 161 -15.60 -11.00 -22.53
CA THR A 161 -14.31 -10.57 -21.96
C THR A 161 -13.91 -9.24 -22.56
N GLN A 162 -13.60 -8.26 -21.72
CA GLN A 162 -13.13 -6.94 -22.14
C GLN A 162 -11.84 -6.57 -21.41
N ASN A 163 -11.05 -5.73 -22.04
CA ASN A 163 -9.85 -5.15 -21.41
C ASN A 163 -9.77 -3.65 -21.67
N ALA A 164 -9.01 -2.96 -20.80
CA ALA A 164 -8.66 -1.56 -20.96
C ALA A 164 -7.25 -1.32 -20.39
N THR A 165 -6.51 -0.41 -21.00
CA THR A 165 -5.15 -0.07 -20.55
C THR A 165 -4.97 1.43 -20.57
N LEU A 166 -4.56 1.97 -19.41
CA LEU A 166 -4.07 3.34 -19.22
C LEU A 166 -2.53 3.26 -19.23
N THR A 167 -1.88 3.94 -20.17
CA THR A 167 -0.42 3.91 -20.32
C THR A 167 0.26 5.09 -19.64
N GLN A 168 -0.47 6.19 -19.46
CA GLN A 168 -0.05 7.38 -18.72
C GLN A 168 -1.28 8.13 -18.18
N LEU A 169 -1.14 8.79 -17.04
CA LEU A 169 -2.26 9.46 -16.36
C LEU A 169 -2.91 10.57 -17.19
N SER A 170 -2.15 11.23 -18.08
CA SER A 170 -2.68 12.25 -18.99
C SER A 170 -3.78 11.76 -19.93
N GLU A 171 -3.87 10.45 -20.20
CA GLU A 171 -4.95 9.85 -21.00
C GLU A 171 -6.28 9.73 -20.23
N PHE A 172 -6.23 9.79 -18.88
CA PHE A 172 -7.40 9.50 -18.04
C PHE A 172 -8.58 10.41 -18.35
N LYS A 173 -8.33 11.70 -18.49
CA LYS A 173 -9.37 12.70 -18.73
C LYS A 173 -10.21 12.38 -19.97
N ASP A 174 -9.56 12.11 -21.10
CA ASP A 174 -10.22 11.98 -22.38
C ASP A 174 -10.71 10.57 -22.69
N GLU A 175 -10.01 9.54 -22.14
CA GLU A 175 -10.22 8.15 -22.50
C GLU A 175 -10.95 7.33 -21.42
N PHE A 176 -10.95 7.79 -20.15
CA PHE A 176 -11.45 6.98 -19.03
C PHE A 176 -12.44 7.71 -18.13
N SER A 177 -12.30 9.03 -17.95
CA SER A 177 -13.08 9.79 -16.98
C SER A 177 -14.59 9.68 -17.21
N ASN A 178 -15.04 9.54 -18.43
CA ASN A 178 -16.45 9.44 -18.85
C ASN A 178 -16.97 7.99 -18.95
N ALA A 179 -16.18 6.99 -18.53
CA ALA A 179 -16.63 5.60 -18.48
C ALA A 179 -17.59 5.42 -17.29
N ARG A 180 -18.84 5.08 -17.58
CA ARG A 180 -19.91 5.00 -16.59
C ARG A 180 -19.98 3.64 -15.92
N THR A 181 -20.46 3.64 -14.68
CA THR A 181 -20.77 2.44 -13.93
C THR A 181 -21.83 1.59 -14.65
N PHE A 182 -21.85 0.32 -14.33
CA PHE A 182 -22.79 -0.64 -14.93
C PHE A 182 -23.28 -1.64 -13.89
N SER A 183 -24.43 -2.25 -14.21
CA SER A 183 -25.01 -3.35 -13.45
C SER A 183 -25.65 -4.35 -14.39
N PHE A 184 -25.87 -5.57 -13.92
CA PHE A 184 -26.67 -6.55 -14.61
C PHE A 184 -28.14 -6.43 -14.24
N LEU A 185 -29.03 -6.77 -15.17
CA LEU A 185 -30.46 -6.63 -14.92
C LEU A 185 -30.95 -7.44 -13.72
N HIS A 186 -30.44 -8.66 -13.54
CA HIS A 186 -30.82 -9.48 -12.39
C HIS A 186 -30.42 -8.85 -11.04
N GLU A 187 -29.35 -8.06 -11.00
CA GLU A 187 -28.94 -7.31 -9.80
C GLU A 187 -29.92 -6.16 -9.53
N ILE A 188 -30.36 -5.45 -10.58
CA ILE A 188 -31.32 -4.37 -10.47
C ILE A 188 -32.70 -4.90 -9.99
N GLU A 189 -33.12 -6.05 -10.49
CA GLU A 189 -34.35 -6.71 -10.01
C GLU A 189 -34.31 -6.97 -8.50
N MET A 190 -33.22 -7.57 -8.02
CA MET A 190 -33.01 -7.83 -6.60
C MET A 190 -32.96 -6.52 -5.78
N LEU A 191 -32.37 -5.46 -6.32
CA LEU A 191 -32.29 -4.15 -5.68
C LEU A 191 -33.66 -3.48 -5.57
N LEU A 192 -34.47 -3.55 -6.63
CA LEU A 192 -35.84 -3.04 -6.62
C LEU A 192 -36.73 -3.78 -5.62
N GLU A 193 -36.62 -5.10 -5.55
CA GLU A 193 -37.38 -5.93 -4.61
C GLU A 193 -37.04 -5.62 -3.13
N ASN A 194 -35.78 -5.24 -2.87
CA ASN A 194 -35.33 -4.88 -1.52
C ASN A 194 -35.38 -3.37 -1.25
N ASN A 195 -35.91 -2.56 -2.13
CA ASN A 195 -36.00 -1.09 -2.01
C ASN A 195 -34.64 -0.41 -1.78
N LEU A 196 -33.60 -0.92 -2.46
CA LEU A 196 -32.20 -0.47 -2.32
C LEU A 196 -31.77 0.52 -3.41
N ILE A 197 -32.58 0.79 -4.43
CA ILE A 197 -32.35 1.83 -5.43
C ILE A 197 -33.06 3.09 -4.95
N LYS A 198 -32.30 4.04 -4.40
CA LYS A 198 -32.84 5.32 -3.89
C LYS A 198 -32.48 6.50 -4.78
N GLY A 199 -31.23 6.59 -5.22
CA GLY A 199 -30.71 7.62 -6.13
C GLY A 199 -30.26 7.08 -7.49
N GLY A 200 -30.30 5.74 -7.68
CA GLY A 200 -30.02 5.11 -8.96
C GLY A 200 -31.12 5.42 -10.00
N ASP A 201 -30.71 5.86 -11.17
CA ASP A 201 -31.56 6.10 -12.35
C ASP A 201 -30.98 5.37 -13.56
N LEU A 202 -31.81 5.11 -14.56
CA LEU A 202 -31.38 4.58 -15.86
C LEU A 202 -30.42 5.51 -16.62
N ASN A 203 -30.20 6.74 -16.15
CA ASN A 203 -29.28 7.69 -16.77
C ASN A 203 -27.86 7.65 -16.14
N ASN A 204 -27.68 6.99 -14.99
CA ASN A 204 -26.41 6.98 -14.27
C ASN A 204 -25.72 5.60 -14.19
N ALA A 205 -26.28 4.58 -14.88
CA ALA A 205 -25.66 3.26 -14.99
C ALA A 205 -26.02 2.58 -16.32
N ILE A 206 -25.08 1.88 -16.90
CA ILE A 206 -25.30 1.00 -18.05
C ILE A 206 -25.92 -0.30 -17.51
N VAL A 207 -27.03 -0.77 -18.09
CA VAL A 207 -27.67 -2.01 -17.66
C VAL A 207 -27.49 -3.10 -18.72
N TYR A 208 -26.72 -4.12 -18.39
CA TYR A 208 -26.54 -5.32 -19.22
C TYR A 208 -27.65 -6.33 -18.95
N VAL A 209 -28.28 -6.81 -20.03
CA VAL A 209 -29.40 -7.75 -19.99
C VAL A 209 -28.87 -9.15 -20.25
N ASP A 210 -28.48 -9.84 -19.20
CA ASP A 210 -27.84 -11.16 -19.25
C ASP A 210 -28.85 -12.32 -19.30
N LYS A 211 -30.13 -12.04 -19.06
CA LYS A 211 -31.24 -13.02 -19.09
C LYS A 211 -32.44 -12.49 -19.84
N LYS A 212 -33.31 -13.41 -20.32
CA LYS A 212 -34.57 -13.03 -20.95
C LYS A 212 -35.42 -12.28 -19.95
N ILE A 213 -35.83 -11.05 -20.29
CA ILE A 213 -36.69 -10.20 -19.46
C ILE A 213 -38.13 -10.70 -19.53
N SER A 214 -38.81 -10.79 -18.39
CA SER A 214 -40.24 -11.01 -18.30
C SER A 214 -41.02 -9.71 -18.51
N ASP A 215 -42.26 -9.78 -19.00
CA ASP A 215 -43.12 -8.61 -19.11
C ASP A 215 -43.34 -7.92 -17.76
N ASN A 216 -43.41 -8.70 -16.69
CA ASN A 216 -43.53 -8.19 -15.32
C ASN A 216 -42.30 -7.35 -14.90
N THR A 217 -41.11 -7.83 -15.21
CA THR A 217 -39.82 -7.09 -14.96
C THR A 217 -39.84 -5.78 -15.75
N MET A 218 -40.21 -5.81 -17.01
CA MET A 218 -40.30 -4.60 -17.84
C MET A 218 -41.25 -3.56 -17.24
N GLU A 219 -42.43 -3.98 -16.77
CA GLU A 219 -43.40 -3.08 -16.13
C GLU A 219 -42.86 -2.53 -14.79
N LYS A 220 -42.17 -3.36 -14.00
CA LYS A 220 -41.49 -2.90 -12.77
C LYS A 220 -40.46 -1.83 -13.08
N LEU A 221 -39.60 -2.04 -14.11
CA LEU A 221 -38.59 -1.07 -14.54
C LEU A 221 -39.20 0.24 -15.02
N LYS A 222 -40.25 0.19 -15.87
CA LYS A 222 -40.97 1.38 -16.33
C LYS A 222 -41.50 2.18 -15.15
N LYS A 223 -42.12 1.51 -14.19
CA LYS A 223 -42.69 2.16 -13.00
C LYS A 223 -41.64 2.74 -12.08
N ALA A 224 -40.55 1.98 -11.81
CA ALA A 224 -39.49 2.37 -10.91
C ALA A 224 -38.72 3.60 -11.43
N PHE A 225 -38.48 3.66 -12.73
CA PHE A 225 -37.70 4.74 -13.37
C PHE A 225 -38.58 5.77 -14.09
N ASN A 226 -39.92 5.73 -13.90
CA ASN A 226 -40.87 6.66 -14.50
C ASN A 226 -40.67 6.85 -16.02
N LYS A 227 -40.52 5.73 -16.76
CA LYS A 227 -40.31 5.70 -18.20
C LYS A 227 -41.52 5.06 -18.91
N ASP A 228 -41.98 5.67 -19.98
CA ASP A 228 -43.10 5.14 -20.78
C ASP A 228 -42.72 3.88 -21.55
N LYS A 229 -41.46 3.80 -21.94
CA LYS A 229 -40.93 2.68 -22.73
C LYS A 229 -39.53 2.30 -22.25
N VAL A 230 -39.33 1.00 -22.02
CA VAL A 230 -38.00 0.38 -21.79
C VAL A 230 -37.85 -0.74 -22.81
N SER A 231 -36.78 -0.77 -23.53
CA SER A 231 -36.45 -1.79 -24.54
C SER A 231 -35.00 -2.25 -24.39
N VAL A 232 -34.66 -3.36 -25.05
CA VAL A 232 -33.31 -3.91 -25.06
C VAL A 232 -32.76 -3.73 -26.46
N LYS A 233 -31.56 -3.14 -26.57
CA LYS A 233 -30.84 -2.99 -27.84
C LYS A 233 -30.31 -4.34 -28.32
N SER A 234 -29.94 -4.41 -29.60
CA SER A 234 -29.36 -5.60 -30.22
C SER A 234 -28.04 -6.05 -29.57
N ASN A 235 -27.31 -5.14 -28.92
CA ASN A 235 -26.09 -5.42 -28.18
C ASN A 235 -26.33 -5.88 -26.73
N GLY A 236 -27.59 -6.10 -26.33
CA GLY A 236 -27.95 -6.63 -25.03
C GLY A 236 -27.94 -5.65 -23.86
N ILE A 237 -27.89 -4.33 -24.10
CA ILE A 237 -28.07 -3.31 -23.07
C ILE A 237 -29.47 -2.69 -23.13
N LEU A 238 -29.93 -2.17 -22.00
CA LEU A 238 -31.18 -1.39 -22.01
C LEU A 238 -31.05 -0.15 -22.90
N ASP A 239 -32.16 0.21 -23.56
CA ASP A 239 -32.23 1.37 -24.46
C ASP A 239 -32.43 2.69 -23.68
N ASN A 240 -31.62 2.88 -22.66
CA ASN A 240 -31.58 4.09 -21.82
C ASN A 240 -30.35 4.94 -22.11
N LEU A 241 -29.23 4.31 -22.47
CA LEU A 241 -27.94 4.97 -22.74
C LEU A 241 -27.30 4.42 -24.02
N ASN A 242 -26.46 5.23 -24.66
CA ASN A 242 -25.52 4.79 -25.68
C ASN A 242 -24.15 4.61 -25.04
N LEU A 243 -23.42 3.55 -25.40
CA LEU A 243 -22.07 3.35 -24.94
C LEU A 243 -21.17 4.45 -25.50
N HIS A 244 -20.28 5.01 -24.69
CA HIS A 244 -19.19 5.87 -25.13
C HIS A 244 -18.09 5.06 -25.82
N TYR A 245 -17.84 3.83 -25.32
CA TYR A 245 -16.85 2.92 -25.84
C TYR A 245 -17.41 1.48 -25.88
N GLN A 246 -16.97 0.68 -26.84
CA GLN A 246 -17.37 -0.73 -26.89
C GLN A 246 -16.92 -1.51 -25.64
N ASN A 247 -15.80 -1.11 -25.03
CA ASN A 247 -15.24 -1.69 -23.81
C ASN A 247 -15.48 -0.78 -22.59
N GLU A 248 -16.60 -0.07 -22.52
CA GLU A 248 -16.88 0.90 -21.46
C GLU A 248 -16.86 0.27 -20.06
N ALA A 249 -17.33 -0.97 -19.92
CA ALA A 249 -17.28 -1.69 -18.65
C ALA A 249 -15.83 -1.93 -18.16
N ALA A 250 -14.91 -2.31 -19.04
CA ALA A 250 -13.51 -2.48 -18.67
C ALA A 250 -12.83 -1.16 -18.36
N ARG A 251 -13.19 -0.07 -19.06
CA ARG A 251 -12.71 1.30 -18.76
C ARG A 251 -13.21 1.78 -17.40
N HIS A 252 -14.48 1.51 -17.09
CA HIS A 252 -15.01 1.84 -15.76
C HIS A 252 -14.32 1.04 -14.67
N LYS A 253 -14.07 -0.26 -14.87
CA LYS A 253 -13.31 -1.05 -13.89
C LYS A 253 -11.87 -0.61 -13.75
N LEU A 254 -11.25 -0.03 -14.77
CA LEU A 254 -9.95 0.62 -14.66
C LEU A 254 -10.04 1.90 -13.80
N LEU A 255 -11.08 2.71 -14.00
CA LEU A 255 -11.38 3.88 -13.19
C LEU A 255 -11.55 3.49 -11.71
N ASP A 256 -12.30 2.43 -11.40
CA ASP A 256 -12.46 1.89 -10.04
C ASP A 256 -11.12 1.48 -9.43
N VAL A 257 -10.27 0.76 -10.18
CA VAL A 257 -8.92 0.38 -9.72
C VAL A 257 -8.08 1.61 -9.40
N LEU A 258 -8.11 2.62 -10.28
CA LEU A 258 -7.36 3.87 -10.08
C LEU A 258 -7.81 4.58 -8.79
N GLY A 259 -9.12 4.68 -8.56
CA GLY A 259 -9.69 5.31 -7.38
C GLY A 259 -9.44 4.54 -6.09
N ASP A 260 -9.64 3.23 -6.10
CA ASP A 260 -9.38 2.38 -4.92
C ASP A 260 -7.90 2.34 -4.54
N LEU A 261 -6.99 2.33 -5.51
CA LEU A 261 -5.55 2.35 -5.27
C LEU A 261 -5.04 3.73 -4.82
N ALA A 262 -5.80 4.81 -5.01
CA ALA A 262 -5.51 6.10 -4.39
C ALA A 262 -5.41 6.01 -2.86
N LEU A 263 -6.14 5.05 -2.26
CA LEU A 263 -6.14 4.76 -0.82
C LEU A 263 -4.79 4.25 -0.29
N ILE A 264 -3.84 3.93 -1.15
CA ILE A 264 -2.45 3.68 -0.74
C ILE A 264 -1.84 4.92 -0.09
N GLY A 265 -2.35 6.12 -0.42
CA GLY A 265 -1.89 7.38 0.15
C GLY A 265 -0.61 7.93 -0.48
N LYS A 266 -0.08 7.26 -1.50
CA LYS A 266 1.09 7.71 -2.29
C LYS A 266 0.87 7.48 -3.77
N ARG A 267 1.53 8.31 -4.57
CA ARG A 267 1.60 8.10 -6.02
C ARG A 267 2.45 6.86 -6.29
N ILE A 268 1.90 5.92 -7.05
CA ILE A 268 2.63 4.73 -7.48
C ILE A 268 3.45 5.05 -8.72
N LYS A 269 4.71 4.64 -8.76
CA LYS A 269 5.53 4.55 -9.96
C LYS A 269 5.74 3.06 -10.28
N GLY A 270 4.88 2.52 -11.15
CA GLY A 270 4.77 1.10 -11.42
C GLY A 270 3.58 0.77 -12.32
N LYS A 271 3.47 -0.47 -12.79
CA LYS A 271 2.37 -0.96 -13.62
C LYS A 271 1.50 -1.94 -12.86
N VAL A 272 0.21 -1.63 -12.80
CA VAL A 272 -0.84 -2.49 -12.23
C VAL A 272 -1.46 -3.35 -13.33
N ILE A 273 -1.59 -4.64 -13.09
CA ILE A 273 -2.33 -5.59 -13.91
C ILE A 273 -3.43 -6.18 -13.02
N ALA A 274 -4.69 -5.91 -13.36
CA ALA A 274 -5.85 -6.35 -12.59
C ALA A 274 -6.76 -7.25 -13.44
N LYS A 275 -6.91 -8.48 -13.01
CA LYS A 275 -7.82 -9.48 -13.60
C LYS A 275 -9.05 -9.59 -12.70
N LYS A 276 -10.24 -9.48 -13.31
CA LYS A 276 -11.53 -9.48 -12.60
C LYS A 276 -11.53 -8.53 -11.38
N PRO A 277 -11.12 -7.24 -11.54
CA PRO A 277 -11.02 -6.32 -10.41
C PRO A 277 -12.40 -6.02 -9.81
N GLY A 278 -12.41 -5.70 -8.52
CA GLY A 278 -13.56 -5.24 -7.75
C GLY A 278 -13.08 -4.56 -6.47
N HIS A 279 -13.96 -3.78 -5.81
CA HIS A 279 -13.57 -2.96 -4.64
C HIS A 279 -12.92 -3.77 -3.52
N PHE A 280 -13.37 -5.02 -3.29
CA PHE A 280 -12.75 -5.88 -2.29
C PHE A 280 -11.27 -6.14 -2.60
N ILE A 281 -10.97 -6.72 -3.76
CA ILE A 281 -9.59 -7.07 -4.09
C ILE A 281 -8.72 -5.83 -4.25
N ASN A 282 -9.25 -4.75 -4.84
CA ASN A 282 -8.55 -3.48 -5.02
C ASN A 282 -8.09 -2.91 -3.66
N THR A 283 -9.01 -2.87 -2.69
CA THR A 283 -8.73 -2.30 -1.37
C THR A 283 -7.87 -3.21 -0.49
N GLN A 284 -8.02 -4.54 -0.59
CA GLN A 284 -7.11 -5.48 0.08
C GLN A 284 -5.69 -5.36 -0.48
N PHE A 285 -5.56 -5.19 -1.80
CA PHE A 285 -4.27 -4.92 -2.42
C PHE A 285 -3.69 -3.58 -1.97
N ALA A 286 -4.50 -2.52 -1.91
CA ALA A 286 -4.09 -1.21 -1.39
C ALA A 286 -3.58 -1.32 0.06
N LYS A 287 -4.28 -2.05 0.94
CA LYS A 287 -3.83 -2.34 2.32
C LYS A 287 -2.47 -3.04 2.35
N LYS A 288 -2.29 -4.05 1.50
CA LYS A 288 -1.01 -4.78 1.39
C LYS A 288 0.14 -3.85 1.00
N VAL A 289 -0.05 -3.04 -0.05
CA VAL A 289 0.98 -2.11 -0.53
C VAL A 289 1.28 -1.03 0.51
N SER A 290 0.25 -0.43 1.14
CA SER A 290 0.43 0.54 2.24
C SER A 290 1.25 -0.03 3.38
N GLY A 291 0.96 -1.29 3.80
CA GLY A 291 1.73 -1.94 4.86
C GLY A 291 3.20 -2.17 4.50
N ILE A 292 3.51 -2.46 3.23
CA ILE A 292 4.89 -2.55 2.74
C ILE A 292 5.58 -1.19 2.83
N ILE A 293 4.93 -0.13 2.33
CA ILE A 293 5.44 1.24 2.35
C ILE A 293 5.71 1.71 3.79
N GLU A 294 4.75 1.54 4.69
CA GLU A 294 4.88 1.92 6.11
C GLU A 294 6.06 1.18 6.77
N LYS A 295 6.25 -0.10 6.45
CA LYS A 295 7.39 -0.87 6.96
C LYS A 295 8.71 -0.32 6.44
N GLU A 296 8.82 -0.04 5.14
CA GLU A 296 10.03 0.53 4.53
C GLU A 296 10.35 1.91 5.11
N GLU A 297 9.37 2.78 5.28
CA GLU A 297 9.56 4.11 5.85
C GLU A 297 10.02 4.05 7.31
N ARG A 298 9.41 3.19 8.12
CA ARG A 298 9.83 2.98 9.51
C ARG A 298 11.27 2.50 9.60
N LEU A 299 11.68 1.59 8.70
CA LEU A 299 13.06 1.10 8.63
C LEU A 299 14.03 2.22 8.23
N ASN A 300 13.66 3.04 7.26
CA ASN A 300 14.49 4.16 6.82
C ASN A 300 14.66 5.22 7.92
N MET A 301 13.58 5.56 8.65
CA MET A 301 13.66 6.48 9.79
C MET A 301 14.57 5.94 10.91
N LYS A 302 14.43 4.66 11.28
CA LYS A 302 15.31 4.02 12.26
C LYS A 302 16.77 4.00 11.79
N LYS A 303 16.99 3.70 10.52
CA LYS A 303 18.32 3.72 9.94
C LYS A 303 18.98 5.09 10.08
N GLN A 304 18.27 6.16 9.73
CA GLN A 304 18.77 7.53 9.87
C GLN A 304 19.09 7.85 11.33
N GLU A 305 18.21 7.53 12.27
CA GLU A 305 18.43 7.76 13.71
C GLU A 305 19.71 7.04 14.22
N TYR A 306 19.92 5.79 13.81
CA TYR A 306 21.12 5.04 14.19
C TYR A 306 22.36 5.53 13.48
N ASP A 307 22.26 5.99 12.23
CA ASP A 307 23.38 6.56 11.49
C ASP A 307 23.91 7.85 12.15
N GLU A 308 23.02 8.67 12.69
CA GLU A 308 23.37 9.89 13.46
C GLU A 308 24.02 9.58 14.82
N LYS A 309 23.69 8.44 15.43
CA LYS A 309 24.25 7.99 16.72
C LYS A 309 25.53 7.16 16.60
N ALA A 310 25.90 6.74 15.41
CA ALA A 310 27.03 5.84 15.20
C ALA A 310 28.37 6.53 15.50
N ILE A 311 29.21 5.85 16.27
CA ILE A 311 30.57 6.27 16.57
C ILE A 311 31.62 5.62 15.66
N MET A 312 31.26 4.50 15.01
CA MET A 312 32.04 3.85 13.96
C MET A 312 31.14 3.34 12.87
N ASP A 313 31.55 3.55 11.62
CA ASP A 313 30.92 2.97 10.43
C ASP A 313 31.62 1.65 10.01
N ALA A 314 31.11 1.03 8.92
CA ALA A 314 31.63 -0.23 8.44
C ALA A 314 33.10 -0.15 7.99
N GLU A 315 33.57 0.98 7.44
CA GLU A 315 34.96 1.16 7.02
C GLU A 315 35.88 1.22 8.23
N GLN A 316 35.51 1.96 9.27
CA GLN A 316 36.26 2.04 10.52
C GLN A 316 36.30 0.68 11.25
N ILE A 317 35.20 -0.08 11.21
CA ILE A 317 35.15 -1.45 11.73
C ILE A 317 36.08 -2.38 10.97
N MET A 318 36.11 -2.29 9.64
CA MET A 318 37.04 -3.07 8.81
C MET A 318 38.54 -2.75 9.04
N ASN A 319 38.84 -1.57 9.58
CA ASN A 319 40.21 -1.25 10.00
C ASN A 319 40.64 -1.95 11.32
N ILE A 320 39.64 -2.40 12.10
CA ILE A 320 39.86 -3.13 13.37
C ILE A 320 39.76 -4.63 13.15
N LEU A 321 38.72 -5.08 12.45
CA LEU A 321 38.41 -6.48 12.21
C LEU A 321 39.01 -6.98 10.89
N PRO A 322 39.45 -8.25 10.84
CA PRO A 322 39.93 -8.86 9.59
C PRO A 322 38.74 -9.24 8.64
N HIS A 323 37.53 -9.30 9.12
CA HIS A 323 36.36 -9.72 8.37
C HIS A 323 36.01 -8.77 7.21
N ARG A 324 35.54 -9.32 6.11
CA ARG A 324 35.13 -8.56 4.91
C ARG A 324 33.81 -9.14 4.39
N PRO A 325 32.99 -8.36 3.69
CA PRO A 325 31.84 -8.89 2.98
C PRO A 325 32.20 -10.09 2.08
N PRO A 326 31.37 -11.16 2.01
CA PRO A 326 30.05 -11.28 2.62
C PRO A 326 30.05 -11.78 4.08
N PHE A 327 31.20 -11.86 4.76
CA PHE A 327 31.33 -12.37 6.12
C PHE A 327 31.58 -11.27 7.18
N LEU A 328 31.24 -10.03 6.87
CA LEU A 328 31.15 -8.94 7.83
C LEU A 328 29.65 -8.77 8.22
N PHE A 329 29.31 -9.07 9.48
CA PHE A 329 27.92 -9.11 9.97
C PHE A 329 27.57 -7.97 10.92
N ILE A 330 28.34 -6.88 10.89
CA ILE A 330 28.02 -5.65 11.64
C ILE A 330 28.19 -4.45 10.72
N ASP A 331 27.31 -3.46 10.90
CA ASP A 331 27.32 -2.27 10.06
C ASP A 331 27.83 -1.04 10.81
N LYS A 332 27.58 -0.97 12.13
CA LYS A 332 27.90 0.20 12.96
C LYS A 332 28.23 -0.18 14.39
N ILE A 333 29.03 0.67 15.06
CA ILE A 333 29.17 0.68 16.51
C ILE A 333 28.49 1.95 17.03
N LEU A 334 27.58 1.78 17.99
CA LEU A 334 26.79 2.88 18.58
C LEU A 334 27.39 3.37 19.89
N LYS A 335 28.05 2.48 20.65
CA LYS A 335 28.65 2.80 21.95
C LYS A 335 29.79 1.85 22.24
N ILE A 336 30.84 2.36 22.86
CA ILE A 336 31.98 1.56 23.37
C ILE A 336 32.43 2.13 24.70
N SER A 337 32.79 1.28 25.62
CA SER A 337 33.40 1.61 26.92
C SER A 337 34.50 0.59 27.22
N ASP A 338 35.17 0.67 28.37
CA ASP A 338 36.26 -0.24 28.74
C ASP A 338 35.84 -1.72 28.80
N ASN A 339 34.56 -1.99 29.14
CA ASN A 339 34.09 -3.36 29.34
C ASN A 339 32.81 -3.71 28.55
N ALA A 340 32.24 -2.77 27.80
CA ALA A 340 31.01 -3.00 27.08
C ALA A 340 30.97 -2.32 25.71
N ILE A 341 30.21 -2.91 24.79
CA ILE A 341 30.03 -2.39 23.43
C ILE A 341 28.61 -2.63 22.95
N THR A 342 28.10 -1.66 22.20
CA THR A 342 26.83 -1.78 21.46
C THR A 342 27.10 -1.67 19.97
N GLY A 343 26.74 -2.71 19.23
CA GLY A 343 26.85 -2.75 17.77
C GLY A 343 25.47 -2.87 17.11
N LEU A 344 25.45 -2.70 15.79
CA LEU A 344 24.23 -2.75 14.99
C LEU A 344 24.47 -3.49 13.68
N LYS A 345 23.45 -4.26 13.23
CA LYS A 345 23.33 -4.80 11.88
C LYS A 345 21.96 -4.51 11.30
N TYR A 346 21.91 -3.96 10.09
CA TYR A 346 20.72 -3.94 9.25
C TYR A 346 20.59 -5.27 8.51
N VAL A 347 19.51 -6.01 8.75
CA VAL A 347 19.28 -7.31 8.13
C VAL A 347 18.68 -7.07 6.73
N SER A 348 19.57 -6.87 5.73
CA SER A 348 19.14 -6.63 4.36
C SER A 348 18.48 -7.88 3.75
N PRO A 349 17.41 -7.74 2.94
CA PRO A 349 16.83 -8.84 2.19
C PRO A 349 17.83 -9.45 1.16
N ASP A 350 18.85 -8.71 0.76
CA ASP A 350 19.86 -9.14 -0.22
C ASP A 350 20.97 -10.01 0.38
N GLU A 351 20.91 -10.29 1.67
CA GLU A 351 21.93 -11.13 2.33
C GLU A 351 21.97 -12.53 1.70
N PRO A 352 23.17 -13.02 1.34
CA PRO A 352 23.31 -14.27 0.56
C PRO A 352 22.69 -15.51 1.21
N TYR A 353 22.65 -15.57 2.55
CA TYR A 353 22.10 -16.70 3.29
C TYR A 353 20.58 -16.84 3.15
N PHE A 354 19.83 -15.77 2.82
CA PHE A 354 18.39 -15.84 2.61
C PHE A 354 17.97 -16.63 1.38
N LYS A 355 18.88 -16.79 0.39
CA LYS A 355 18.61 -17.61 -0.79
C LYS A 355 18.36 -19.09 -0.44
N GLY A 356 18.92 -19.56 0.67
CA GLY A 356 18.82 -20.94 1.12
C GLY A 356 18.13 -21.14 2.47
N HIS A 357 18.04 -20.09 3.31
CA HIS A 357 17.57 -20.23 4.69
C HIS A 357 16.35 -19.33 5.02
N PHE A 358 15.13 -19.60 4.58
CA PHE A 358 14.64 -20.70 3.74
C PHE A 358 13.88 -20.14 2.55
N PRO A 359 13.81 -20.81 1.38
CA PRO A 359 12.96 -20.40 0.28
C PRO A 359 11.51 -20.19 0.73
N GLY A 360 10.95 -19.01 0.44
CA GLY A 360 9.57 -18.64 0.83
C GLY A 360 9.39 -18.18 2.28
N ARG A 361 10.37 -18.41 3.17
CA ARG A 361 10.38 -17.91 4.56
C ARG A 361 11.80 -17.56 5.01
N PRO A 362 12.34 -16.42 4.58
CA PRO A 362 13.70 -16.03 4.89
C PRO A 362 13.87 -15.69 6.38
N VAL A 363 14.83 -16.35 7.02
CA VAL A 363 15.20 -16.15 8.42
C VAL A 363 16.72 -16.10 8.53
N MET A 364 17.27 -15.14 9.26
CA MET A 364 18.71 -15.10 9.53
C MET A 364 19.13 -16.31 10.37
N PRO A 365 20.13 -17.11 9.92
CA PRO A 365 20.59 -18.25 10.70
C PRO A 365 21.04 -17.83 12.10
N GLY A 366 20.56 -18.54 13.15
CA GLY A 366 20.92 -18.21 14.52
C GLY A 366 22.44 -18.22 14.79
N VAL A 367 23.15 -19.15 14.15
CA VAL A 367 24.63 -19.21 14.26
C VAL A 367 25.30 -17.96 13.69
N LEU A 368 24.73 -17.31 12.67
CA LEU A 368 25.26 -16.04 12.14
C LEU A 368 24.93 -14.85 13.05
N GLN A 369 23.89 -14.92 13.85
CA GLN A 369 23.63 -13.93 14.91
C GLN A 369 24.71 -14.00 15.99
N ILE A 370 25.14 -15.23 16.38
CA ILE A 370 26.25 -15.42 17.32
C ILE A 370 27.55 -14.91 16.71
N GLU A 371 27.81 -15.19 15.44
CA GLU A 371 28.99 -14.66 14.75
C GLU A 371 28.97 -13.12 14.72
N ALA A 372 27.85 -12.49 14.41
CA ALA A 372 27.71 -11.05 14.44
C ALA A 372 27.99 -10.47 15.84
N MET A 373 27.48 -11.09 16.90
CA MET A 373 27.81 -10.73 18.28
C MET A 373 29.31 -10.86 18.54
N ALA A 374 29.95 -11.94 18.07
CA ALA A 374 31.36 -12.14 18.24
C ALA A 374 32.20 -11.07 17.52
N GLN A 375 31.80 -10.65 16.34
CA GLN A 375 32.43 -9.56 15.61
C GLN A 375 32.34 -8.24 16.38
N VAL A 376 31.15 -7.91 16.94
CA VAL A 376 31.01 -6.74 17.82
C VAL A 376 31.92 -6.83 19.03
N GLY A 377 31.99 -7.98 19.71
CA GLY A 377 32.92 -8.23 20.79
C GLY A 377 34.39 -8.16 20.37
N GLY A 378 34.69 -8.58 19.14
CA GLY A 378 36.02 -8.46 18.52
C GLY A 378 36.46 -6.99 18.38
N VAL A 379 35.53 -6.09 17.99
CA VAL A 379 35.81 -4.65 17.95
C VAL A 379 36.23 -4.14 19.33
N LEU A 380 35.47 -4.48 20.39
CA LEU A 380 35.77 -4.07 21.77
C LEU A 380 37.19 -4.51 22.17
N VAL A 381 37.50 -5.77 21.96
CA VAL A 381 38.76 -6.37 22.38
C VAL A 381 39.96 -5.84 21.58
N LEU A 382 39.82 -5.81 20.23
CA LEU A 382 40.90 -5.40 19.36
C LEU A 382 41.19 -3.90 19.41
N SER A 383 40.18 -3.07 19.73
CA SER A 383 40.38 -1.63 19.93
C SER A 383 41.29 -1.30 21.13
N THR A 384 41.58 -2.26 22.01
CA THR A 384 42.52 -2.06 23.10
C THR A 384 43.99 -2.17 22.68
N PHE A 385 44.28 -2.63 21.45
CA PHE A 385 45.62 -2.77 20.91
C PHE A 385 45.98 -1.58 20.02
N PRO A 386 47.25 -1.14 20.01
CA PRO A 386 47.67 -0.02 19.15
C PRO A 386 47.73 -0.41 17.66
N ASP A 387 47.81 -1.73 17.35
CA ASP A 387 47.96 -2.31 16.02
C ASP A 387 46.97 -3.46 15.80
N PRO A 388 45.59 -3.15 15.87
CA PRO A 388 44.54 -4.17 15.88
C PRO A 388 44.57 -5.07 14.65
N GLU A 389 44.98 -4.56 13.49
CA GLU A 389 45.13 -5.29 12.23
C GLU A 389 46.09 -6.48 12.31
N ASN A 390 46.99 -6.52 13.30
CA ASN A 390 47.93 -7.59 13.50
C ASN A 390 47.43 -8.72 14.38
N TYR A 391 46.17 -8.67 14.79
CA TYR A 391 45.56 -9.68 15.68
C TYR A 391 44.36 -10.34 15.04
N LEU A 392 44.10 -11.57 15.49
CA LEU A 392 42.91 -12.36 15.17
C LEU A 392 42.23 -12.79 16.48
N THR A 393 40.91 -12.95 16.43
CA THR A 393 40.14 -13.54 17.50
C THR A 393 39.53 -14.85 17.03
N PHE A 394 39.74 -15.93 17.79
CA PHE A 394 39.15 -17.24 17.50
C PHE A 394 38.20 -17.66 18.60
N PHE A 395 37.05 -18.18 18.22
CA PHE A 395 36.17 -18.82 19.20
C PHE A 395 36.88 -19.93 19.96
N GLY A 396 36.88 -19.82 21.28
CA GLY A 396 37.34 -20.91 22.16
C GLY A 396 36.13 -21.71 22.69
N ARG A 397 35.04 -21.03 22.99
CA ARG A 397 33.82 -21.67 23.55
C ARG A 397 32.61 -20.77 23.39
N ILE A 398 31.44 -21.37 23.13
CA ILE A 398 30.14 -20.76 23.14
C ILE A 398 29.28 -21.55 24.14
N GLU A 399 28.71 -20.86 25.13
CA GLU A 399 27.92 -21.46 26.21
C GLU A 399 26.54 -20.77 26.28
N ASN A 400 25.53 -21.50 26.74
CA ASN A 400 24.20 -20.96 27.04
C ASN A 400 23.53 -20.23 25.87
N ALA A 401 23.85 -20.62 24.62
CA ALA A 401 23.23 -20.00 23.45
C ALA A 401 21.72 -20.30 23.40
N LYS A 402 20.92 -19.24 23.32
CA LYS A 402 19.45 -19.33 23.24
C LYS A 402 18.96 -18.43 22.14
N PHE A 403 18.07 -18.96 21.29
CA PHE A 403 17.38 -18.27 20.20
C PHE A 403 15.92 -18.15 20.57
N LYS A 404 15.41 -16.95 20.82
CA LYS A 404 14.07 -16.71 21.37
C LYS A 404 13.08 -16.25 20.32
N ARG A 405 13.56 -15.58 19.27
CA ARG A 405 12.74 -15.06 18.19
C ARG A 405 13.48 -15.17 16.86
N PRO A 406 12.79 -15.55 15.75
CA PRO A 406 13.37 -15.45 14.41
C PRO A 406 13.74 -14.00 14.09
N VAL A 407 14.82 -13.82 13.34
CA VAL A 407 15.25 -12.54 12.76
C VAL A 407 15.03 -12.61 11.27
N GLU A 408 14.27 -11.66 10.72
CA GLU A 408 13.79 -11.67 9.35
C GLU A 408 14.34 -10.49 8.54
N PRO A 409 14.30 -10.52 7.19
CA PRO A 409 14.68 -9.39 6.36
C PRO A 409 13.94 -8.11 6.78
N GLY A 410 14.70 -7.02 6.92
CA GLY A 410 14.21 -5.74 7.36
C GLY A 410 14.26 -5.51 8.87
N ASP A 411 14.66 -6.49 9.67
CA ASP A 411 14.94 -6.28 11.09
C ASP A 411 16.24 -5.46 11.27
N THR A 412 16.32 -4.72 12.39
CA THR A 412 17.53 -4.08 12.85
C THR A 412 17.97 -4.76 14.14
N LEU A 413 19.10 -5.48 14.08
CA LEU A 413 19.70 -6.12 15.24
C LEU A 413 20.55 -5.12 16.01
N ILE A 414 20.27 -4.96 17.29
CA ILE A 414 21.13 -4.25 18.25
C ILE A 414 21.83 -5.29 19.11
N PHE A 415 23.14 -5.23 19.14
CA PHE A 415 23.98 -6.13 19.93
C PHE A 415 24.50 -5.41 21.16
N GLU A 416 24.31 -5.99 22.32
CA GLU A 416 24.87 -5.52 23.60
C GLU A 416 25.79 -6.60 24.16
N LEU A 417 27.06 -6.25 24.33
CA LEU A 417 28.07 -7.17 24.86
C LEU A 417 28.79 -6.54 26.06
N GLU A 418 29.11 -7.38 27.02
CA GLU A 418 29.81 -7.00 28.22
C GLU A 418 30.87 -8.07 28.56
N LEU A 419 32.11 -7.61 28.92
CA LEU A 419 33.15 -8.45 29.47
C LEU A 419 32.78 -8.92 30.88
N LEU A 420 32.64 -10.22 31.07
CA LEU A 420 32.40 -10.83 32.37
C LEU A 420 33.62 -10.85 33.29
N SER A 421 34.80 -10.65 32.71
CA SER A 421 36.07 -10.58 33.43
C SER A 421 37.10 -9.84 32.59
N PRO A 422 38.12 -9.21 33.19
CA PRO A 422 39.23 -8.63 32.46
C PRO A 422 39.90 -9.64 31.54
N ILE A 423 40.40 -9.18 30.37
CA ILE A 423 41.15 -10.03 29.43
C ILE A 423 42.43 -10.56 30.12
N ARG A 424 42.57 -11.89 30.17
CA ARG A 424 43.73 -12.52 30.78
C ARG A 424 44.37 -13.58 29.87
N ARG A 425 45.67 -13.55 29.68
CA ARG A 425 46.43 -14.47 28.82
C ARG A 425 45.89 -14.56 27.39
N GLY A 426 45.40 -13.42 26.87
CA GLY A 426 44.80 -13.34 25.53
C GLY A 426 43.42 -14.02 25.42
N ILE A 427 42.72 -14.25 26.51
CA ILE A 427 41.34 -14.80 26.50
C ILE A 427 40.39 -13.72 26.96
N SER A 428 39.40 -13.42 26.14
CA SER A 428 38.20 -12.61 26.47
C SER A 428 37.04 -13.51 26.81
N HIS A 429 36.18 -13.06 27.76
CA HIS A 429 34.97 -13.75 28.20
C HIS A 429 33.86 -12.75 28.30
N MET A 430 32.79 -12.94 27.51
CA MET A 430 31.71 -11.98 27.32
C MET A 430 30.34 -12.64 27.43
N ILE A 431 29.38 -11.89 27.93
CA ILE A 431 27.97 -12.15 27.68
C ILE A 431 27.53 -11.26 26.51
N ALA A 432 26.74 -11.83 25.61
CA ALA A 432 26.24 -11.15 24.43
C ALA A 432 24.73 -11.33 24.29
N ARG A 433 24.05 -10.26 23.95
CA ARG A 433 22.60 -10.23 23.69
C ARG A 433 22.33 -9.48 22.41
N ALA A 434 21.36 -9.98 21.63
CA ALA A 434 20.86 -9.34 20.43
C ALA A 434 19.38 -9.03 20.58
N TYR A 435 18.96 -7.85 20.13
CA TYR A 435 17.60 -7.36 20.25
C TYR A 435 17.09 -6.87 18.89
N VAL A 436 15.78 -7.06 18.65
CA VAL A 436 15.02 -6.40 17.59
C VAL A 436 13.85 -5.67 18.23
N ASP A 437 13.72 -4.37 17.99
CA ASP A 437 12.66 -3.52 18.55
C ASP A 437 12.59 -3.59 20.11
N GLY A 438 13.73 -3.81 20.78
CA GLY A 438 13.83 -3.95 22.23
C GLY A 438 13.50 -5.36 22.75
N GLU A 439 13.09 -6.28 21.89
CA GLU A 439 12.83 -7.67 22.23
C GLU A 439 14.08 -8.52 22.06
N LEU A 440 14.42 -9.33 23.08
CA LEU A 440 15.58 -10.22 23.06
C LEU A 440 15.39 -11.34 22.04
N THR A 441 16.24 -11.38 21.01
CA THR A 441 16.22 -12.42 19.96
C THR A 441 17.20 -13.54 20.25
N THR A 442 18.41 -13.20 20.65
CA THR A 442 19.50 -14.17 20.88
C THR A 442 20.34 -13.75 22.08
N GLU A 443 20.75 -14.74 22.86
CA GLU A 443 21.65 -14.59 24.01
C GLU A 443 22.70 -15.70 23.98
N ALA A 444 23.94 -15.36 24.26
CA ALA A 444 25.02 -16.34 24.40
C ALA A 444 26.14 -15.83 25.32
N GLU A 445 26.86 -16.76 25.94
CA GLU A 445 28.12 -16.52 26.64
C GLU A 445 29.27 -17.02 25.74
N MET A 446 30.29 -16.19 25.52
CA MET A 446 31.33 -16.45 24.54
C MET A 446 32.72 -16.25 25.13
N LYS A 447 33.62 -17.19 24.83
CA LYS A 447 35.05 -17.07 25.12
C LYS A 447 35.83 -17.08 23.81
N ALA A 448 36.70 -16.13 23.62
CA ALA A 448 37.58 -16.03 22.45
C ALA A 448 39.03 -15.87 22.85
N LYS A 449 39.93 -16.46 22.01
CA LYS A 449 41.37 -16.31 22.14
C LYS A 449 41.88 -15.30 21.14
N ILE A 450 42.66 -14.35 21.63
CA ILE A 450 43.33 -13.34 20.84
C ILE A 450 44.73 -13.88 20.47
N VAL A 451 45.07 -13.85 19.19
CA VAL A 451 46.32 -14.37 18.67
C VAL A 451 46.94 -13.30 17.76
N LYS A 452 48.25 -13.04 17.92
CA LYS A 452 48.95 -12.19 16.98
C LYS A 452 49.16 -12.99 15.67
N LYS A 453 49.02 -12.32 14.51
CA LYS A 453 49.26 -12.92 13.19
C LYS A 453 50.68 -13.35 13.02
#